data_6ff5108f1d0c2ca7a9925bc780854d7b
#
_entry.id   6ff5108f1d0c2ca7a9925bc780854d7b
#
_cell.length_a   1.000
_cell.length_b   1.000
_cell.length_c   1.000
_cell.angle_alpha   90.00
_cell.angle_beta   90.00
_cell.angle_gamma   90.00
#
_symmetry.space_group_name_H-M   'P 1'
#
loop_
_entity.id
_entity.type
_entity.pdbx_description
1 polymer ?
#
loop_
_entity_poly.entity_id
_entity_poly.type
_entity_poly.pdbx_seq_one_letter_code
_entity_poly.pdbx_strand_id
1 'polypeptide(L)'
;MVHVVLVDPVPEARATAAKTLGTLVERLGEMNFPDLVPSLIRILKTDTSGVDRQGAAQGLSEVLSGLGMDRLEGLLPDIISNAQSPRSTIREGFMSLLVFLPATFGTRFQPHLPKIITPILKGLSDAEDYVREAAMRAGRMVITNYSNKAIDLLLPELEHGMFDTSWRIRVSPCCT
;
A
#
# COMPACT_ATOMS: atom_id res chain seq x y z
N MET A 1 11.12 -13.97 -15.02
CA MET A 1 12.11 -14.25 -13.95
C MET A 1 11.88 -13.42 -12.67
N VAL A 2 11.64 -12.12 -12.75
CA VAL A 2 11.37 -11.25 -11.57
C VAL A 2 10.10 -11.68 -10.79
N HIS A 3 9.05 -12.12 -11.48
CA HIS A 3 7.81 -12.58 -10.87
C HIS A 3 8.00 -13.75 -9.89
N VAL A 4 8.84 -14.71 -10.24
CA VAL A 4 9.02 -15.94 -9.42
C VAL A 4 9.59 -15.65 -8.03
N VAL A 5 10.48 -14.68 -7.92
CA VAL A 5 11.17 -14.36 -6.66
C VAL A 5 10.32 -13.47 -5.74
N LEU A 6 9.41 -12.68 -6.31
CA LEU A 6 8.48 -11.83 -5.55
C LEU A 6 7.26 -12.60 -5.01
N VAL A 7 7.04 -13.84 -5.47
CA VAL A 7 5.96 -14.72 -5.00
C VAL A 7 6.44 -15.86 -4.11
N ASP A 8 7.68 -15.78 -3.62
CA ASP A 8 8.22 -16.76 -2.68
C ASP A 8 7.33 -16.84 -1.42
N PRO A 9 7.01 -18.04 -0.92
CA PRO A 9 6.21 -18.19 0.30
C PRO A 9 6.90 -17.62 1.54
N VAL A 10 8.23 -17.49 1.53
CA VAL A 10 9.02 -16.95 2.64
C VAL A 10 9.05 -15.42 2.58
N PRO A 11 8.48 -14.69 3.57
CA PRO A 11 8.40 -13.23 3.56
C PRO A 11 9.76 -12.54 3.46
N GLU A 12 10.78 -13.08 4.11
CA GLU A 12 12.14 -12.55 4.13
C GLU A 12 12.81 -12.64 2.75
N ALA A 13 12.56 -13.73 2.02
CA ALA A 13 13.03 -13.90 0.66
C ALA A 13 12.39 -12.87 -0.28
N ARG A 14 11.07 -12.66 -0.16
CA ARG A 14 10.36 -11.62 -0.92
C ARG A 14 10.91 -10.22 -0.63
N ALA A 15 11.14 -9.90 0.65
CA ALA A 15 11.68 -8.60 1.06
C ALA A 15 13.06 -8.34 0.48
N THR A 16 13.94 -9.35 0.52
CA THR A 16 15.29 -9.27 -0.03
C THR A 16 15.27 -9.08 -1.54
N ALA A 17 14.42 -9.84 -2.23
CA ALA A 17 14.24 -9.74 -3.68
C ALA A 17 13.71 -8.36 -4.09
N ALA A 18 12.70 -7.85 -3.37
CA ALA A 18 12.13 -6.53 -3.61
C ALA A 18 13.18 -5.42 -3.47
N LYS A 19 13.95 -5.42 -2.38
CA LYS A 19 15.05 -4.45 -2.14
C LYS A 19 16.12 -4.52 -3.22
N THR A 20 16.51 -5.73 -3.60
CA THR A 20 17.51 -5.93 -4.67
C THR A 20 17.00 -5.34 -5.98
N LEU A 21 15.73 -5.58 -6.30
CA LEU A 21 15.10 -5.02 -7.49
C LEU A 21 15.05 -3.49 -7.46
N GLY A 22 14.69 -2.88 -6.33
CA GLY A 22 14.71 -1.43 -6.14
C GLY A 22 16.11 -0.85 -6.37
N THR A 23 17.14 -1.47 -5.80
CA THR A 23 18.55 -1.06 -5.97
C THR A 23 19.01 -1.20 -7.42
N LEU A 24 18.59 -2.24 -8.13
CA LEU A 24 18.92 -2.41 -9.55
C LEU A 24 18.31 -1.28 -10.40
N VAL A 25 17.05 -0.97 -10.16
CA VAL A 25 16.34 0.11 -10.88
C VAL A 25 16.95 1.48 -10.57
N GLU A 26 17.32 1.74 -9.32
CA GLU A 26 18.03 2.96 -8.91
C GLU A 26 19.34 3.16 -9.67
N ARG A 27 20.12 2.07 -9.82
CA ARG A 27 21.45 2.14 -10.46
C ARG A 27 21.41 2.13 -11.97
N LEU A 28 20.50 1.36 -12.56
CA LEU A 28 20.43 1.14 -13.99
C LEU A 28 19.40 2.03 -14.71
N GLY A 29 18.47 2.63 -13.96
CA GLY A 29 17.39 3.46 -14.48
C GLY A 29 16.20 2.68 -15.03
N GLU A 30 15.03 3.34 -15.08
CA GLU A 30 13.76 2.77 -15.55
C GLU A 30 13.83 2.31 -17.02
N MET A 31 14.63 2.99 -17.84
CA MET A 31 14.76 2.66 -19.27
C MET A 31 15.27 1.25 -19.56
N ASN A 32 15.98 0.65 -18.60
CA ASN A 32 16.41 -0.75 -18.72
C ASN A 32 15.32 -1.76 -18.30
N PHE A 33 14.23 -1.28 -17.69
CA PHE A 33 13.14 -2.10 -17.19
C PHE A 33 11.75 -1.51 -17.55
N PRO A 34 11.48 -1.22 -18.84
CA PRO A 34 10.28 -0.45 -19.23
C PRO A 34 8.97 -1.11 -18.83
N ASP A 35 8.93 -2.43 -18.79
CA ASP A 35 7.71 -3.20 -18.47
C ASP A 35 7.57 -3.55 -16.97
N LEU A 36 8.53 -3.19 -16.14
CA LEU A 36 8.57 -3.63 -14.74
C LEU A 36 7.42 -3.02 -13.92
N VAL A 37 7.30 -1.69 -13.91
CA VAL A 37 6.22 -1.00 -13.19
C VAL A 37 4.84 -1.39 -13.73
N PRO A 38 4.59 -1.37 -15.07
CA PRO A 38 3.32 -1.85 -15.63
C PRO A 38 3.00 -3.31 -15.27
N SER A 39 3.99 -4.18 -15.24
CA SER A 39 3.79 -5.60 -14.91
C SER A 39 3.41 -5.79 -13.43
N LEU A 40 4.06 -5.09 -12.51
CA LEU A 40 3.74 -5.13 -11.08
C LEU A 40 2.33 -4.57 -10.80
N ILE A 41 1.97 -3.46 -11.44
CA ILE A 41 0.61 -2.89 -11.35
C ILE A 41 -0.43 -3.87 -11.90
N ARG A 42 -0.13 -4.58 -13.00
CA ARG A 42 -1.02 -5.59 -13.56
C ARG A 42 -1.28 -6.72 -12.57
N ILE A 43 -0.25 -7.21 -11.86
CA ILE A 43 -0.41 -8.26 -10.84
C ILE A 43 -1.34 -7.77 -9.71
N LEU A 44 -1.20 -6.52 -9.28
CA LEU A 44 -2.09 -5.93 -8.27
C LEU A 44 -3.56 -5.88 -8.71
N LYS A 45 -3.82 -5.85 -10.01
CA LYS A 45 -5.16 -5.79 -10.61
C LYS A 45 -5.74 -7.14 -11.01
N THR A 46 -4.98 -8.23 -10.88
CA THR A 46 -5.42 -9.57 -11.26
C THR A 46 -5.98 -10.34 -10.07
N ASP A 47 -6.84 -11.33 -10.38
CA ASP A 47 -7.41 -12.25 -9.39
C ASP A 47 -6.44 -13.42 -9.07
N THR A 48 -5.16 -13.14 -8.99
CA THR A 48 -4.12 -14.08 -8.52
C THR A 48 -4.20 -14.26 -7.00
N SER A 49 -3.32 -15.06 -6.44
CA SER A 49 -3.29 -15.27 -4.99
C SER A 49 -2.97 -13.98 -4.22
N GLY A 50 -3.45 -13.86 -2.97
CA GLY A 50 -3.10 -12.74 -2.10
C GLY A 50 -1.59 -12.62 -1.87
N VAL A 51 -0.86 -13.74 -1.89
CA VAL A 51 0.61 -13.75 -1.78
C VAL A 51 1.26 -13.07 -2.99
N ASP A 52 0.75 -13.33 -4.21
CA ASP A 52 1.25 -12.69 -5.43
C ASP A 52 1.03 -11.19 -5.40
N ARG A 53 -0.17 -10.75 -5.00
CA ARG A 53 -0.48 -9.32 -4.86
C ARG A 53 0.39 -8.65 -3.80
N GLN A 54 0.61 -9.31 -2.66
CA GLN A 54 1.48 -8.81 -1.59
C GLN A 54 2.94 -8.68 -2.04
N GLY A 55 3.45 -9.68 -2.74
CA GLY A 55 4.81 -9.66 -3.32
C GLY A 55 4.96 -8.56 -4.38
N ALA A 56 3.97 -8.39 -5.25
CA ALA A 56 3.96 -7.32 -6.24
C ALA A 56 3.88 -5.93 -5.58
N ALA A 57 3.09 -5.78 -4.50
CA ALA A 57 3.00 -4.53 -3.74
C ALA A 57 4.34 -4.17 -3.10
N GLN A 58 5.00 -5.13 -2.48
CA GLN A 58 6.32 -4.94 -1.88
C GLN A 58 7.37 -4.59 -2.94
N GLY A 59 7.41 -5.36 -4.05
CA GLY A 59 8.32 -5.09 -5.17
C GLY A 59 8.10 -3.71 -5.77
N LEU A 60 6.85 -3.32 -6.01
CA LEU A 60 6.52 -2.01 -6.57
C LEU A 60 6.93 -0.87 -5.64
N SER A 61 6.76 -1.01 -4.32
CA SER A 61 7.18 0.03 -3.38
C SER A 61 8.69 0.28 -3.41
N GLU A 62 9.49 -0.78 -3.47
CA GLU A 62 10.95 -0.68 -3.57
C GLU A 62 11.41 -0.13 -4.93
N VAL A 63 10.77 -0.56 -6.01
CA VAL A 63 11.03 -0.02 -7.36
C VAL A 63 10.72 1.47 -7.42
N LEU A 64 9.57 1.90 -6.90
CA LEU A 64 9.22 3.32 -6.83
C LEU A 64 10.20 4.12 -5.98
N SER A 65 10.72 3.55 -4.90
CA SER A 65 11.76 4.18 -4.08
C SER A 65 13.05 4.39 -4.87
N GLY A 66 13.45 3.40 -5.68
CA GLY A 66 14.60 3.50 -6.58
C GLY A 66 14.40 4.53 -7.70
N LEU A 67 13.19 4.69 -8.19
CA LEU A 67 12.83 5.66 -9.23
C LEU A 67 12.67 7.10 -8.71
N GLY A 68 12.43 7.25 -7.41
CA GLY A 68 12.32 8.54 -6.75
C GLY A 68 10.89 9.03 -6.52
N MET A 69 10.80 10.16 -5.80
CA MET A 69 9.52 10.70 -5.33
C MET A 69 8.62 11.18 -6.47
N ASP A 70 9.17 11.80 -7.50
CA ASP A 70 8.39 12.31 -8.64
C ASP A 70 7.60 11.18 -9.32
N ARG A 71 8.20 9.99 -9.42
CA ARG A 71 7.54 8.83 -10.00
C ARG A 71 6.40 8.32 -9.11
N LEU A 72 6.61 8.30 -7.80
CA LEU A 72 5.55 7.98 -6.84
C LEU A 72 4.41 8.99 -6.92
N GLU A 73 4.71 10.29 -6.92
CA GLU A 73 3.71 11.36 -6.97
C GLU A 73 2.83 11.26 -8.22
N GLY A 74 3.43 10.92 -9.35
CA GLY A 74 2.70 10.71 -10.60
C GLY A 74 1.74 9.52 -10.56
N LEU A 75 2.06 8.48 -9.79
CA LEU A 75 1.24 7.27 -9.65
C LEU A 75 0.27 7.31 -8.46
N LEU A 76 0.50 8.18 -7.50
CA LEU A 76 -0.27 8.21 -6.25
C LEU A 76 -1.79 8.39 -6.45
N PRO A 77 -2.28 9.25 -7.37
CA PRO A 77 -3.71 9.34 -7.66
C PRO A 77 -4.32 8.03 -8.15
N ASP A 78 -3.61 7.31 -9.01
CA ASP A 78 -4.04 6.00 -9.52
C ASP A 78 -4.03 4.94 -8.42
N ILE A 79 -3.04 4.95 -7.55
CA ILE A 79 -2.93 4.05 -6.38
C ILE A 79 -4.15 4.27 -5.47
N ILE A 80 -4.47 5.50 -5.13
CA ILE A 80 -5.61 5.87 -4.26
C ILE A 80 -6.94 5.47 -4.91
N SER A 81 -7.10 5.72 -6.21
CA SER A 81 -8.30 5.35 -6.95
C SER A 81 -8.51 3.82 -6.97
N ASN A 82 -7.46 3.06 -7.23
CA ASN A 82 -7.54 1.59 -7.24
C ASN A 82 -7.75 0.98 -5.84
N ALA A 83 -7.24 1.63 -4.78
CA ALA A 83 -7.53 1.23 -3.39
C ALA A 83 -9.02 1.38 -3.02
N GLN A 84 -9.80 2.08 -3.83
CA GLN A 84 -11.24 2.25 -3.71
C GLN A 84 -12.03 1.62 -4.89
N SER A 85 -11.40 0.72 -5.65
CA SER A 85 -12.00 0.02 -6.79
C SER A 85 -13.27 -0.74 -6.39
N PRO A 86 -14.26 -0.90 -7.29
CA PRO A 86 -15.41 -1.77 -7.05
C PRO A 86 -15.00 -3.25 -6.86
N ARG A 87 -13.86 -3.69 -7.39
CA ARG A 87 -13.35 -5.06 -7.23
C ARG A 87 -12.51 -5.18 -5.96
N SER A 88 -12.90 -6.07 -5.08
CA SER A 88 -12.25 -6.28 -3.77
C SER A 88 -10.80 -6.76 -3.87
N THR A 89 -10.49 -7.62 -4.83
CA THR A 89 -9.10 -8.09 -5.07
C THR A 89 -8.16 -6.95 -5.47
N ILE A 90 -8.65 -5.98 -6.25
CA ILE A 90 -7.90 -4.76 -6.59
C ILE A 90 -7.73 -3.88 -5.35
N ARG A 91 -8.82 -3.68 -4.56
CA ARG A 91 -8.71 -2.92 -3.30
C ARG A 91 -7.65 -3.51 -2.38
N GLU A 92 -7.65 -4.83 -2.18
CA GLU A 92 -6.65 -5.51 -1.34
C GLU A 92 -5.23 -5.34 -1.87
N GLY A 93 -5.00 -5.51 -3.17
CA GLY A 93 -3.68 -5.34 -3.77
C GLY A 93 -3.11 -3.94 -3.56
N PHE A 94 -3.91 -2.91 -3.82
CA PHE A 94 -3.47 -1.53 -3.62
C PHE A 94 -3.45 -1.11 -2.16
N MET A 95 -4.31 -1.67 -1.30
CA MET A 95 -4.22 -1.49 0.13
C MET A 95 -2.92 -2.10 0.69
N SER A 96 -2.50 -3.27 0.18
CA SER A 96 -1.20 -3.86 0.50
C SER A 96 -0.02 -2.98 0.04
N LEU A 97 -0.14 -2.30 -1.09
CA LEU A 97 0.87 -1.32 -1.51
C LEU A 97 0.97 -0.15 -0.50
N LEU A 98 -0.16 0.33 0.03
CA LEU A 98 -0.18 1.37 1.06
C LEU A 98 0.44 0.91 2.40
N VAL A 99 0.59 -0.40 2.63
CA VAL A 99 1.38 -0.92 3.76
C VAL A 99 2.87 -0.63 3.57
N PHE A 100 3.40 -0.85 2.36
CA PHE A 100 4.85 -0.80 2.11
C PHE A 100 5.35 0.61 1.83
N LEU A 101 4.60 1.45 1.12
CA LEU A 101 5.03 2.80 0.73
C LEU A 101 5.52 3.66 1.91
N PRO A 102 4.78 3.76 3.04
CA PRO A 102 5.25 4.56 4.19
C PRO A 102 6.55 4.02 4.79
N ALA A 103 6.72 2.71 4.85
CA ALA A 103 7.93 2.09 5.39
C ALA A 103 9.13 2.29 4.47
N THR A 104 8.94 2.16 3.16
CA THR A 104 10.01 2.25 2.15
C THR A 104 10.50 3.69 1.96
N PHE A 105 9.59 4.65 1.91
CA PHE A 105 9.93 6.07 1.69
C PHE A 105 10.29 6.82 2.99
N GLY A 106 9.92 6.30 4.15
CA GLY A 106 10.17 6.92 5.45
C GLY A 106 9.64 8.36 5.52
N THR A 107 10.43 9.26 6.07
CA THR A 107 10.02 10.67 6.27
C THR A 107 9.65 11.41 4.99
N ARG A 108 10.17 10.99 3.84
CA ARG A 108 9.83 11.59 2.53
C ARG A 108 8.35 11.37 2.14
N PHE A 109 7.70 10.33 2.67
CA PHE A 109 6.29 10.07 2.42
C PHE A 109 5.34 10.95 3.25
N GLN A 110 5.84 11.62 4.28
CA GLN A 110 5.04 12.39 5.23
C GLN A 110 4.06 13.40 4.61
N PRO A 111 4.40 14.15 3.54
CA PRO A 111 3.47 15.08 2.88
C PRO A 111 2.26 14.39 2.23
N HIS A 112 2.35 13.11 1.96
CA HIS A 112 1.31 12.33 1.28
C HIS A 112 0.38 11.58 2.23
N LEU A 113 0.67 11.57 3.54
CA LEU A 113 -0.17 10.91 4.55
C LEU A 113 -1.64 11.30 4.47
N PRO A 114 -2.03 12.60 4.36
CA PRO A 114 -3.43 12.99 4.30
C PRO A 114 -4.18 12.33 3.13
N LYS A 115 -3.48 12.07 2.03
CA LYS A 115 -4.09 11.48 0.83
C LYS A 115 -4.41 9.99 0.99
N ILE A 116 -3.65 9.26 1.83
CA ILE A 116 -3.81 7.81 2.00
C ILE A 116 -4.64 7.43 3.23
N ILE A 117 -4.79 8.32 4.20
CA ILE A 117 -5.56 8.06 5.43
C ILE A 117 -7.02 7.75 5.10
N THR A 118 -7.68 8.56 4.29
CA THR A 118 -9.08 8.34 3.92
C THR A 118 -9.34 6.97 3.27
N PRO A 119 -8.59 6.52 2.24
CA PRO A 119 -8.77 5.17 1.70
C PRO A 119 -8.46 4.06 2.71
N ILE A 120 -7.49 4.23 3.60
CA ILE A 120 -7.20 3.26 4.66
C ILE A 120 -8.39 3.13 5.62
N LEU A 121 -8.93 4.25 6.12
CA LEU A 121 -10.09 4.25 7.02
C LEU A 121 -11.32 3.62 6.37
N LYS A 122 -11.59 3.91 5.10
CA LYS A 122 -12.66 3.25 4.34
C LYS A 122 -12.41 1.74 4.24
N GLY A 123 -11.17 1.33 4.02
CA GLY A 123 -10.79 -0.08 3.96
C GLY A 123 -11.05 -0.85 5.26
N LEU A 124 -10.95 -0.19 6.42
CA LEU A 124 -11.26 -0.80 7.73
C LEU A 124 -12.72 -1.23 7.87
N SER A 125 -13.63 -0.62 7.13
CA SER A 125 -15.07 -0.95 7.10
C SER A 125 -15.49 -1.74 5.85
N ASP A 126 -14.55 -2.24 5.07
CA ASP A 126 -14.82 -2.99 3.85
C ASP A 126 -15.68 -4.25 4.12
N ALA A 127 -16.46 -4.66 3.15
CA ALA A 127 -17.27 -5.87 3.24
C ALA A 127 -16.38 -7.13 3.33
N GLU A 128 -15.23 -7.12 2.67
CA GLU A 128 -14.33 -8.27 2.56
C GLU A 128 -13.26 -8.27 3.66
N ASP A 129 -13.11 -9.39 4.36
CA ASP A 129 -12.17 -9.54 5.49
C ASP A 129 -10.72 -9.26 5.09
N TYR A 130 -10.27 -9.81 3.96
CA TYR A 130 -8.89 -9.63 3.49
C TYR A 130 -8.55 -8.19 3.13
N VAL A 131 -9.54 -7.38 2.71
CA VAL A 131 -9.36 -5.94 2.50
C VAL A 131 -9.24 -5.21 3.84
N ARG A 132 -10.10 -5.56 4.83
CA ARG A 132 -9.99 -4.99 6.19
C ARG A 132 -8.66 -5.31 6.84
N GLU A 133 -8.15 -6.54 6.69
CA GLU A 133 -6.84 -6.93 7.21
C GLU A 133 -5.69 -6.14 6.56
N ALA A 134 -5.75 -5.95 5.24
CA ALA A 134 -4.77 -5.13 4.54
C ALA A 134 -4.82 -3.67 5.00
N ALA A 135 -6.01 -3.10 5.18
CA ALA A 135 -6.22 -1.75 5.70
C ALA A 135 -5.71 -1.61 7.15
N MET A 136 -5.95 -2.61 8.00
CA MET A 136 -5.43 -2.64 9.38
C MET A 136 -3.90 -2.64 9.39
N ARG A 137 -3.26 -3.43 8.54
CA ARG A 137 -1.79 -3.43 8.40
C ARG A 137 -1.28 -2.07 7.93
N ALA A 138 -1.95 -1.45 6.94
CA ALA A 138 -1.58 -0.13 6.44
C ALA A 138 -1.71 0.95 7.53
N GLY A 139 -2.79 0.94 8.28
CA GLY A 139 -3.00 1.84 9.41
C GLY A 139 -1.92 1.71 10.49
N ARG A 140 -1.59 0.47 10.89
CA ARG A 140 -0.50 0.20 11.84
C ARG A 140 0.84 0.74 11.34
N MET A 141 1.16 0.55 10.07
CA MET A 141 2.41 1.05 9.47
C MET A 141 2.48 2.58 9.48
N VAL A 142 1.37 3.25 9.20
CA VAL A 142 1.28 4.72 9.30
C VAL A 142 1.51 5.19 10.74
N ILE A 143 0.84 4.58 11.70
CA ILE A 143 1.00 4.92 13.13
C ILE A 143 2.44 4.66 13.58
N THR A 144 3.02 3.52 13.24
CA THR A 144 4.38 3.14 13.66
C THR A 144 5.44 4.10 13.11
N ASN A 145 5.31 4.52 11.85
CA ASN A 145 6.33 5.35 11.19
C ASN A 145 6.14 6.87 11.41
N TYR A 146 4.91 7.29 11.75
CA TYR A 146 4.55 8.73 11.78
C TYR A 146 3.72 9.11 12.99
N SER A 147 3.92 8.49 14.16
CA SER A 147 3.08 8.55 15.36
C SER A 147 2.50 9.93 15.67
N ASN A 148 3.33 10.97 15.73
CA ASN A 148 2.89 12.31 16.08
C ASN A 148 1.97 12.95 15.04
N LYS A 149 2.31 12.81 13.75
CA LYS A 149 1.48 13.36 12.66
C LYS A 149 0.28 12.49 12.31
N ALA A 150 0.38 11.18 12.52
CA ALA A 150 -0.74 10.28 12.30
C ALA A 150 -1.89 10.58 13.27
N ILE A 151 -1.59 10.89 14.51
CA ILE A 151 -2.61 11.26 15.52
C ILE A 151 -3.36 12.52 15.08
N ASP A 152 -2.65 13.58 14.70
CA ASP A 152 -3.25 14.84 14.28
C ASP A 152 -4.17 14.70 13.07
N LEU A 153 -3.85 13.76 12.17
CA LEU A 153 -4.63 13.50 10.97
C LEU A 153 -5.77 12.50 11.18
N LEU A 154 -5.59 11.54 12.09
CA LEU A 154 -6.58 10.50 12.37
C LEU A 154 -7.68 10.96 13.31
N LEU A 155 -7.37 11.83 14.29
CA LEU A 155 -8.35 12.29 15.27
C LEU A 155 -9.63 12.88 14.64
N PRO A 156 -9.55 13.85 13.70
CA PRO A 156 -10.75 14.42 13.06
C PRO A 156 -11.56 13.38 12.29
N GLU A 157 -10.87 12.46 11.59
CA GLU A 157 -11.52 11.41 10.79
C GLU A 157 -12.17 10.34 11.68
N LEU A 158 -11.53 10.00 12.81
CA LEU A 158 -12.09 9.08 13.79
C LEU A 158 -13.31 9.68 14.49
N GLU A 159 -13.25 10.96 14.89
CA GLU A 159 -14.39 11.67 15.44
C GLU A 159 -15.57 11.66 14.48
N HIS A 160 -15.33 11.95 13.20
CA HIS A 160 -16.36 11.90 12.17
C HIS A 160 -16.92 10.47 12.00
N GLY A 161 -16.04 9.46 11.98
CA GLY A 161 -16.42 8.05 11.85
C GLY A 161 -17.25 7.51 13.03
N MET A 162 -17.07 8.02 14.25
CA MET A 162 -17.85 7.62 15.42
C MET A 162 -19.35 7.94 15.28
N PHE A 163 -19.69 8.94 14.49
CA PHE A 163 -21.06 9.37 14.22
C PHE A 163 -21.62 8.84 12.89
N ASP A 164 -20.85 8.00 12.18
CA ASP A 164 -21.32 7.38 10.94
C ASP A 164 -22.49 6.42 11.17
N THR A 165 -23.38 6.36 10.21
CA THR A 165 -24.55 5.47 10.24
C THR A 165 -24.17 4.00 10.09
N SER A 166 -23.02 3.69 9.49
CA SER A 166 -22.50 2.33 9.36
C SER A 166 -21.90 1.83 10.68
N TRP A 167 -22.48 0.78 11.24
CA TRP A 167 -21.98 0.17 12.49
C TRP A 167 -20.52 -0.32 12.37
N ARG A 168 -20.09 -0.74 11.15
CA ARG A 168 -18.72 -1.19 10.91
C ARG A 168 -17.72 -0.05 11.05
N ILE A 169 -18.06 1.13 10.58
CA ILE A 169 -17.22 2.34 10.73
C ILE A 169 -17.13 2.74 12.20
N ARG A 170 -18.26 2.67 12.94
CA ARG A 170 -18.29 3.01 14.36
C ARG A 170 -17.51 2.05 15.26
N VAL A 171 -17.47 0.77 14.91
CA VAL A 171 -16.79 -0.28 15.71
C VAL A 171 -15.29 -0.37 15.42
N SER A 172 -14.86 -0.09 14.18
CA SER A 172 -13.45 -0.15 13.80
C SER A 172 -12.51 0.69 14.68
N PRO A 173 -12.86 1.90 15.13
CA PRO A 173 -12.01 2.69 16.04
C PRO A 173 -11.92 2.14 17.46
N CYS A 174 -12.87 1.32 17.87
CA CYS A 174 -12.98 0.84 19.28
C CYS A 174 -12.30 -0.52 19.53
N CYS A 175 -11.84 -1.20 18.48
CA CYS A 175 -11.28 -2.55 18.59
C CYS A 175 -9.74 -2.59 18.51
N THR A 176 -9.06 -1.50 18.80
CA THR A 176 -7.59 -1.45 18.88
C THR A 176 -7.09 -1.37 20.30
#